data_a2950078a65d89b6d6d203f2ae6fdf33
#
_entry.id   a2950078a65d89b6d6d203f2ae6fdf33
#
_cell.length_a   1.000
_cell.length_b   1.000
_cell.length_c   1.000
_cell.angle_alpha   90.00
_cell.angle_beta   90.00
_cell.angle_gamma   90.00
#
_symmetry.space_group_name_H-M   'P 1'
#
loop_
_entity.id
_entity.type
_entity.pdbx_description
1 polymer ?
#
loop_
_entity_poly.entity_id
_entity_poly.type
_entity_poly.pdbx_seq_one_letter_code
_entity_poly.pdbx_strand_id
1 'polypeptide(L)'
;MCVEVAEMEVISPMESPKYRRVVIKLSGEALAGELGYGLEHKILDSIAQQVKEIVSIGIETAIVVGGGNIWRGVSGSARGMDRATADYMGMLATVINALALQDALESRGVPTRVLSAIEMRQVAEPYIRRRAIRHLEKGRVVIFAAGTGNPYFSTDTTAALRAAEIEAEVILMAKKVDGVYDSDPKKNPDAQKFKELTYIDVLNKGLGVMDSTATSLCMDNNIPLIIFSILEEGNIKKVLMGEEIGTIVGRDQNG
;
A
#
# COMPACT_ATOMS: atom_id res chain seq x y z
N MET A 1 32.44 51.54 -13.17
CA MET A 1 31.21 50.98 -12.62
C MET A 1 31.01 49.62 -13.29
N CYS A 2 31.49 48.55 -12.65
CA CYS A 2 31.28 47.17 -13.11
C CYS A 2 29.91 46.73 -12.58
N VAL A 3 29.06 46.29 -13.48
CA VAL A 3 27.75 45.67 -13.13
C VAL A 3 28.05 44.18 -12.90
N GLU A 4 27.96 43.76 -11.68
CA GLU A 4 28.00 42.34 -11.28
C GLU A 4 26.73 41.66 -11.84
N VAL A 5 26.95 40.74 -12.79
CA VAL A 5 25.88 39.86 -13.31
C VAL A 5 25.72 38.75 -12.28
N ALA A 6 24.64 38.79 -11.56
CA ALA A 6 24.26 37.69 -10.66
C ALA A 6 24.06 36.41 -11.48
N GLU A 7 24.85 35.39 -11.18
CA GLU A 7 24.67 34.04 -11.71
C GLU A 7 23.28 33.54 -11.25
N MET A 8 22.39 33.35 -12.22
CA MET A 8 21.14 32.61 -11.98
C MET A 8 21.51 31.16 -11.67
N GLU A 9 21.26 30.72 -10.42
CA GLU A 9 21.29 29.31 -10.08
C GLU A 9 20.36 28.55 -11.05
N VAL A 10 20.94 27.69 -11.85
CA VAL A 10 20.22 26.74 -12.70
C VAL A 10 19.55 25.76 -11.76
N ILE A 11 18.25 25.95 -11.49
CA ILE A 11 17.44 24.98 -10.78
C ILE A 11 17.48 23.70 -11.61
N SER A 12 18.15 22.68 -11.08
CA SER A 12 18.16 21.33 -11.66
C SER A 12 16.71 20.90 -11.96
N PRO A 13 16.42 20.34 -13.15
CA PRO A 13 15.08 19.88 -13.46
C PRO A 13 14.65 18.91 -12.36
N MET A 14 13.56 19.23 -11.65
CA MET A 14 12.99 18.31 -10.66
C MET A 14 12.69 17.01 -11.39
N GLU A 15 13.36 15.93 -11.00
CA GLU A 15 13.10 14.60 -11.54
C GLU A 15 11.62 14.30 -11.40
N SER A 16 10.95 14.01 -12.50
CA SER A 16 9.52 13.67 -12.48
C SER A 16 9.34 12.30 -11.82
N PRO A 17 8.28 12.13 -11.00
CA PRO A 17 8.00 10.83 -10.40
C PRO A 17 7.90 9.72 -11.47
N LYS A 18 8.43 8.55 -11.17
CA LYS A 18 8.39 7.38 -12.05
C LYS A 18 6.96 6.86 -12.29
N TYR A 19 6.08 7.06 -11.30
CA TYR A 19 4.70 6.58 -11.31
C TYR A 19 3.75 7.72 -10.99
N ARG A 20 2.64 7.79 -11.72
CA ARG A 20 1.59 8.80 -11.54
C ARG A 20 0.47 8.32 -10.63
N ARG A 21 0.00 7.08 -10.80
CA ARG A 21 -1.09 6.50 -10.01
C ARG A 21 -0.62 5.25 -9.30
N VAL A 22 -0.75 5.23 -7.99
CA VAL A 22 -0.20 4.17 -7.15
C VAL A 22 -1.22 3.62 -6.16
N VAL A 23 -1.06 2.34 -5.81
CA VAL A 23 -1.74 1.74 -4.66
C VAL A 23 -0.71 1.48 -3.57
N ILE A 24 -0.91 2.04 -2.38
CA ILE A 24 -0.12 1.72 -1.19
C ILE A 24 -0.87 0.67 -0.38
N LYS A 25 -0.29 -0.50 -0.21
CA LYS A 25 -0.84 -1.54 0.66
C LYS A 25 -0.19 -1.49 2.03
N LEU A 26 -1.01 -1.24 3.04
CA LEU A 26 -0.60 -1.20 4.45
C LEU A 26 -1.13 -2.44 5.18
N SER A 27 -0.28 -3.15 5.93
CA SER A 27 -0.76 -4.20 6.82
C SER A 27 -1.39 -3.57 8.08
N GLY A 28 -2.46 -4.17 8.60
CA GLY A 28 -3.00 -3.73 9.88
C GLY A 28 -1.96 -3.78 11.01
N GLU A 29 -1.09 -4.80 11.00
CA GLU A 29 -0.01 -4.93 11.98
C GLU A 29 1.00 -3.77 11.93
N ALA A 30 1.19 -3.14 10.77
CA ALA A 30 2.01 -1.94 10.68
C ALA A 30 1.37 -0.79 11.46
N LEU A 31 0.04 -0.65 11.41
CA LEU A 31 -0.69 0.41 12.12
C LEU A 31 -0.71 0.23 13.65
N ALA A 32 -0.53 -0.99 14.14
CA ALA A 32 -0.42 -1.26 15.57
C ALA A 32 0.94 -0.90 16.16
N GLY A 33 1.97 -0.70 15.32
CA GLY A 33 3.31 -0.34 15.74
C GLY A 33 3.89 -1.32 16.77
N GLU A 34 4.35 -0.77 17.91
CA GLU A 34 4.87 -1.54 19.04
C GLU A 34 3.75 -2.04 19.97
N LEU A 35 2.58 -1.44 19.93
CA LEU A 35 1.43 -1.86 20.74
C LEU A 35 0.95 -3.28 20.40
N GLY A 36 1.20 -3.75 19.16
CA GLY A 36 0.83 -5.08 18.70
C GLY A 36 -0.67 -5.30 18.48
N TYR A 37 -1.51 -4.38 18.92
CA TYR A 37 -2.98 -4.38 18.76
C TYR A 37 -3.51 -2.94 18.67
N GLY A 38 -4.62 -2.76 17.97
CA GLY A 38 -5.26 -1.45 17.80
C GLY A 38 -4.49 -0.53 16.85
N LEU A 39 -4.49 0.76 17.15
CA LEU A 39 -3.92 1.82 16.33
C LEU A 39 -2.91 2.63 17.14
N GLU A 40 -1.70 2.78 16.63
CA GLU A 40 -0.69 3.66 17.21
C GLU A 40 -0.70 5.01 16.49
N HIS A 41 -1.05 6.09 17.22
CA HIS A 41 -1.18 7.43 16.63
C HIS A 41 0.09 7.92 15.94
N LYS A 42 1.27 7.65 16.51
CA LYS A 42 2.55 8.04 15.90
C LYS A 42 2.76 7.41 14.51
N ILE A 43 2.33 6.16 14.35
CA ILE A 43 2.42 5.46 13.06
C ILE A 43 1.44 6.04 12.05
N LEU A 44 0.18 6.30 12.47
CA LEU A 44 -0.80 6.97 11.61
C LEU A 44 -0.30 8.34 11.16
N ASP A 45 0.29 9.09 12.07
CA ASP A 45 0.87 10.41 11.83
C ASP A 45 2.03 10.36 10.83
N SER A 46 2.95 9.42 10.99
CA SER A 46 4.08 9.24 10.08
C SER A 46 3.60 8.84 8.67
N ILE A 47 2.66 7.89 8.57
CA ILE A 47 2.08 7.48 7.28
C ILE A 47 1.37 8.66 6.61
N ALA A 48 0.54 9.38 7.35
CA ALA A 48 -0.20 10.52 6.82
C ALA A 48 0.74 11.65 6.31
N GLN A 49 1.86 11.88 7.00
CA GLN A 49 2.89 12.82 6.56
C GLN A 49 3.54 12.38 5.25
N GLN A 50 3.98 11.12 5.14
CA GLN A 50 4.58 10.59 3.92
C GLN A 50 3.60 10.61 2.73
N VAL A 51 2.31 10.28 2.96
CA VAL A 51 1.26 10.36 1.94
C VAL A 51 1.03 11.80 1.50
N LYS A 52 1.01 12.76 2.44
CA LYS A 52 0.90 14.20 2.10
C LYS A 52 2.03 14.64 1.17
N GLU A 53 3.26 14.22 1.42
CA GLU A 53 4.42 14.57 0.60
C GLU A 53 4.26 14.10 -0.85
N ILE A 54 3.84 12.86 -1.07
CA ILE A 54 3.67 12.33 -2.44
C ILE A 54 2.45 12.93 -3.15
N VAL A 55 1.36 13.21 -2.44
CA VAL A 55 0.20 13.92 -3.00
C VAL A 55 0.57 15.34 -3.41
N SER A 56 1.42 16.02 -2.64
CA SER A 56 1.87 17.39 -2.95
C SER A 56 2.70 17.50 -4.24
N ILE A 57 3.32 16.41 -4.69
CA ILE A 57 4.04 16.33 -5.97
C ILE A 57 3.19 15.74 -7.10
N GLY A 58 1.87 15.61 -6.90
CA GLY A 58 0.89 15.24 -7.93
C GLY A 58 0.66 13.74 -8.11
N ILE A 59 1.09 12.88 -7.16
CA ILE A 59 0.83 11.43 -7.22
C ILE A 59 -0.63 11.14 -6.86
N GLU A 60 -1.34 10.48 -7.76
CA GLU A 60 -2.67 9.94 -7.53
C GLU A 60 -2.57 8.71 -6.61
N THR A 61 -2.96 8.87 -5.35
CA THR A 61 -2.69 7.89 -4.29
C THR A 61 -3.95 7.17 -3.83
N ALA A 62 -3.97 5.86 -3.99
CA ALA A 62 -4.94 4.98 -3.37
C ALA A 62 -4.28 4.13 -2.28
N ILE A 63 -5.03 3.81 -1.23
CA ILE A 63 -4.53 3.02 -0.09
C ILE A 63 -5.45 1.82 0.13
N VAL A 64 -4.87 0.65 0.33
CA VAL A 64 -5.55 -0.57 0.79
C VAL A 64 -4.99 -0.92 2.16
N VAL A 65 -5.84 -1.01 3.16
CA VAL A 65 -5.43 -1.27 4.53
C VAL A 65 -5.95 -2.60 5.03
N GLY A 66 -5.09 -3.39 5.71
CA GLY A 66 -5.46 -4.63 6.37
C GLY A 66 -6.11 -4.40 7.73
N GLY A 67 -6.78 -5.44 8.28
CA GLY A 67 -7.44 -5.42 9.58
C GLY A 67 -6.75 -6.23 10.69
N GLY A 68 -5.58 -6.79 10.42
CA GLY A 68 -4.91 -7.77 11.30
C GLY A 68 -4.47 -7.26 12.68
N ASN A 69 -4.43 -5.94 12.90
CA ASN A 69 -4.21 -5.31 14.19
C ASN A 69 -5.44 -5.36 15.12
N ILE A 70 -6.63 -5.56 14.58
CA ILE A 70 -7.88 -5.61 15.33
C ILE A 70 -8.45 -7.03 15.31
N TRP A 71 -8.50 -7.66 14.12
CA TRP A 71 -9.07 -8.99 13.95
C TRP A 71 -8.36 -9.79 12.86
N ARG A 72 -8.09 -11.09 13.13
CA ARG A 72 -7.53 -12.03 12.18
C ARG A 72 -8.52 -13.17 11.93
N GLY A 73 -9.12 -13.23 10.74
CA GLY A 73 -10.12 -14.24 10.35
C GLY A 73 -9.61 -15.67 10.50
N VAL A 74 -8.37 -15.96 10.09
CA VAL A 74 -7.75 -17.28 10.23
C VAL A 74 -7.68 -17.72 11.70
N SER A 75 -7.33 -16.83 12.62
CA SER A 75 -7.29 -17.14 14.06
C SER A 75 -8.68 -17.34 14.66
N GLY A 76 -9.71 -16.67 14.14
CA GLY A 76 -11.11 -16.87 14.51
C GLY A 76 -11.59 -18.25 14.07
N SER A 77 -11.34 -18.64 12.83
CA SER A 77 -11.70 -19.97 12.28
C SER A 77 -11.04 -21.12 13.03
N ALA A 78 -9.77 -20.98 13.43
CA ALA A 78 -9.06 -21.97 14.22
C ALA A 78 -9.69 -22.23 15.59
N ARG A 79 -10.54 -21.32 16.09
CA ARG A 79 -11.31 -21.44 17.33
C ARG A 79 -12.74 -21.95 17.12
N GLY A 80 -13.06 -22.47 15.93
CA GLY A 80 -14.39 -23.04 15.61
C GLY A 80 -15.42 -22.02 15.10
N MET A 81 -15.04 -20.77 14.85
CA MET A 81 -15.90 -19.78 14.21
C MET A 81 -16.05 -20.09 12.71
N ASP A 82 -17.23 -19.83 12.16
CA ASP A 82 -17.44 -19.89 10.72
C ASP A 82 -16.47 -18.96 9.99
N ARG A 83 -15.82 -19.46 8.93
CA ARG A 83 -14.79 -18.74 8.19
C ARG A 83 -15.32 -17.46 7.56
N ALA A 84 -16.50 -17.50 6.96
CA ALA A 84 -17.06 -16.33 6.31
C ALA A 84 -17.37 -15.23 7.33
N THR A 85 -17.92 -15.61 8.50
CA THR A 85 -18.17 -14.69 9.60
C THR A 85 -16.87 -14.06 10.11
N ALA A 86 -15.81 -14.85 10.30
CA ALA A 86 -14.52 -14.36 10.75
C ALA A 86 -13.89 -13.40 9.72
N ASP A 87 -14.06 -13.66 8.42
CA ASP A 87 -13.58 -12.79 7.35
C ASP A 87 -14.36 -11.47 7.29
N TYR A 88 -15.70 -11.49 7.48
CA TYR A 88 -16.48 -10.25 7.59
C TYR A 88 -16.06 -9.39 8.79
N MET A 89 -15.74 -9.98 9.93
CA MET A 89 -15.17 -9.24 11.06
C MET A 89 -13.83 -8.59 10.69
N GLY A 90 -12.97 -9.29 9.94
CA GLY A 90 -11.74 -8.75 9.40
C GLY A 90 -11.98 -7.58 8.42
N MET A 91 -13.01 -7.67 7.57
CA MET A 91 -13.40 -6.57 6.67
C MET A 91 -13.85 -5.34 7.47
N LEU A 92 -14.66 -5.50 8.52
CA LEU A 92 -15.06 -4.39 9.40
C LEU A 92 -13.86 -3.79 10.13
N ALA A 93 -12.88 -4.59 10.53
CA ALA A 93 -11.63 -4.10 11.11
C ALA A 93 -10.86 -3.19 10.12
N THR A 94 -10.86 -3.50 8.81
CA THR A 94 -10.26 -2.61 7.80
C THR A 94 -10.99 -1.27 7.69
N VAL A 95 -12.29 -1.24 7.93
CA VAL A 95 -13.08 0.01 7.92
C VAL A 95 -12.65 0.92 9.07
N ILE A 96 -12.47 0.37 10.28
CA ILE A 96 -11.95 1.13 11.43
C ILE A 96 -10.59 1.75 11.09
N ASN A 97 -9.68 0.96 10.54
CA ASN A 97 -8.36 1.44 10.13
C ASN A 97 -8.43 2.52 9.04
N ALA A 98 -9.33 2.35 8.07
CA ALA A 98 -9.52 3.32 6.97
C ALA A 98 -10.03 4.67 7.49
N LEU A 99 -10.96 4.67 8.44
CA LEU A 99 -11.48 5.90 9.05
C LEU A 99 -10.41 6.62 9.87
N ALA A 100 -9.63 5.89 10.65
CA ALA A 100 -8.53 6.48 11.42
C ALA A 100 -7.46 7.10 10.51
N LEU A 101 -7.13 6.44 9.39
CA LEU A 101 -6.19 6.97 8.42
C LEU A 101 -6.77 8.16 7.65
N GLN A 102 -8.07 8.17 7.35
CA GLN A 102 -8.75 9.33 6.77
C GLN A 102 -8.64 10.53 7.69
N ASP A 103 -8.95 10.39 8.96
CA ASP A 103 -8.86 11.47 9.96
C ASP A 103 -7.43 12.03 10.04
N ALA A 104 -6.43 11.15 10.11
CA ALA A 104 -5.02 11.54 10.15
C ALA A 104 -4.56 12.31 8.88
N LEU A 105 -5.08 11.95 7.70
CA LEU A 105 -4.80 12.64 6.44
C LEU A 105 -5.53 13.98 6.35
N GLU A 106 -6.82 14.02 6.67
CA GLU A 106 -7.64 15.23 6.58
C GLU A 106 -7.19 16.27 7.62
N SER A 107 -6.74 15.86 8.81
CA SER A 107 -6.13 16.76 9.80
C SER A 107 -4.84 17.45 9.29
N ARG A 108 -4.19 16.87 8.26
CA ARG A 108 -3.02 17.44 7.58
C ARG A 108 -3.37 18.21 6.30
N GLY A 109 -4.66 18.41 6.04
CA GLY A 109 -5.15 19.09 4.86
C GLY A 109 -5.11 18.27 3.56
N VAL A 110 -5.03 16.94 3.65
CA VAL A 110 -5.07 16.04 2.50
C VAL A 110 -6.51 15.54 2.30
N PRO A 111 -7.23 16.01 1.26
CA PRO A 111 -8.60 15.58 1.01
C PRO A 111 -8.65 14.07 0.76
N THR A 112 -9.42 13.33 1.55
CA THR A 112 -9.45 11.87 1.53
C THR A 112 -10.88 11.34 1.41
N ARG A 113 -11.05 10.17 0.79
CA ARG A 113 -12.34 9.46 0.70
C ARG A 113 -12.16 7.99 1.01
N VAL A 114 -12.96 7.48 1.94
CA VAL A 114 -13.06 6.04 2.20
C VAL A 114 -14.15 5.46 1.31
N LEU A 115 -13.80 4.44 0.53
CA LEU A 115 -14.72 3.69 -0.34
C LEU A 115 -14.82 2.25 0.17
N SER A 116 -16.01 1.85 0.60
CA SER A 116 -16.24 0.52 1.18
C SER A 116 -16.84 -0.45 0.16
N ALA A 117 -16.31 -1.67 0.14
CA ALA A 117 -16.86 -2.77 -0.66
C ALA A 117 -18.14 -3.37 -0.04
N ILE A 118 -18.37 -3.16 1.26
CA ILE A 118 -19.63 -3.46 1.93
C ILE A 118 -20.41 -2.17 2.10
N GLU A 119 -21.70 -2.16 1.76
CA GLU A 119 -22.52 -0.97 1.82
C GLU A 119 -22.76 -0.51 3.27
N MET A 120 -22.28 0.70 3.58
CA MET A 120 -22.42 1.36 4.89
C MET A 120 -22.44 2.89 4.71
N ARG A 121 -23.43 3.39 4.00
CA ARG A 121 -23.50 4.79 3.48
C ARG A 121 -23.34 5.87 4.54
N GLN A 122 -23.66 5.59 5.80
CA GLN A 122 -23.51 6.53 6.91
C GLN A 122 -22.04 6.69 7.33
N VAL A 123 -21.16 5.77 6.94
CA VAL A 123 -19.77 5.70 7.41
C VAL A 123 -18.78 5.94 6.27
N ALA A 124 -19.03 5.33 5.10
CA ALA A 124 -18.13 5.39 3.94
C ALA A 124 -18.93 5.39 2.64
N GLU A 125 -18.35 5.94 1.57
CA GLU A 125 -18.96 5.87 0.26
C GLU A 125 -18.97 4.41 -0.26
N PRO A 126 -20.03 3.96 -0.95
CA PRO A 126 -19.99 2.68 -1.66
C PRO A 126 -18.90 2.70 -2.73
N TYR A 127 -18.13 1.60 -2.79
CA TYR A 127 -17.12 1.46 -3.84
C TYR A 127 -17.77 1.39 -5.22
N ILE A 128 -17.42 2.32 -6.07
CA ILE A 128 -17.74 2.35 -7.50
C ILE A 128 -16.47 2.75 -8.26
N ARG A 129 -15.96 1.88 -9.16
CA ARG A 129 -14.70 2.07 -9.89
C ARG A 129 -14.55 3.49 -10.47
N ARG A 130 -15.54 3.96 -11.24
CA ARG A 130 -15.49 5.30 -11.86
C ARG A 130 -15.44 6.43 -10.83
N ARG A 131 -16.06 6.25 -9.67
CA ARG A 131 -16.02 7.24 -8.58
C ARG A 131 -14.63 7.28 -7.93
N ALA A 132 -14.00 6.12 -7.71
CA ALA A 132 -12.64 6.04 -7.20
C ALA A 132 -11.66 6.78 -8.13
N ILE A 133 -11.69 6.47 -9.43
CA ILE A 133 -10.86 7.16 -10.43
C ILE A 133 -11.11 8.67 -10.40
N ARG A 134 -12.39 9.12 -10.34
CA ARG A 134 -12.72 10.54 -10.29
C ARG A 134 -12.23 11.26 -9.03
N HIS A 135 -12.14 10.55 -7.90
CA HIS A 135 -11.52 11.11 -6.69
C HIS A 135 -10.02 11.28 -6.88
N LEU A 136 -9.33 10.28 -7.42
CA LEU A 136 -7.88 10.33 -7.70
C LEU A 136 -7.54 11.47 -8.66
N GLU A 137 -8.25 11.60 -9.79
CA GLU A 137 -8.09 12.69 -10.76
C GLU A 137 -8.29 14.09 -10.14
N LYS A 138 -9.04 14.20 -9.04
CA LYS A 138 -9.23 15.44 -8.29
C LYS A 138 -8.17 15.65 -7.19
N GLY A 139 -7.10 14.89 -7.18
CA GLY A 139 -6.05 14.97 -6.17
C GLY A 139 -6.49 14.54 -4.77
N ARG A 140 -7.54 13.72 -4.64
CA ARG A 140 -7.97 13.15 -3.37
C ARG A 140 -7.33 11.80 -3.15
N VAL A 141 -6.92 11.52 -1.92
CA VAL A 141 -6.54 10.16 -1.52
C VAL A 141 -7.79 9.31 -1.43
N VAL A 142 -7.72 8.09 -1.96
CA VAL A 142 -8.79 7.09 -1.86
C VAL A 142 -8.32 5.97 -0.94
N ILE A 143 -9.10 5.64 0.09
CA ILE A 143 -8.83 4.49 0.96
C ILE A 143 -9.89 3.42 0.70
N PHE A 144 -9.46 2.25 0.25
CA PHE A 144 -10.34 1.11 0.03
C PHE A 144 -10.52 0.31 1.32
N ALA A 145 -11.75 0.21 1.78
CA ALA A 145 -12.15 -0.49 2.98
C ALA A 145 -13.04 -1.70 2.69
N ALA A 146 -13.19 -2.59 3.65
CA ALA A 146 -13.94 -3.84 3.58
C ALA A 146 -13.42 -4.82 2.50
N GLY A 147 -12.12 -4.76 2.18
CA GLY A 147 -11.49 -5.72 1.28
C GLY A 147 -12.12 -5.79 -0.11
N THR A 148 -12.36 -7.00 -0.58
CA THR A 148 -13.13 -7.25 -1.83
C THR A 148 -14.64 -7.20 -1.62
N GLY A 149 -15.11 -7.17 -0.38
CA GLY A 149 -16.52 -7.37 -0.01
C GLY A 149 -16.94 -8.84 0.07
N ASN A 150 -16.03 -9.77 -0.25
CA ASN A 150 -16.27 -11.20 -0.26
C ASN A 150 -15.32 -11.92 0.70
N PRO A 151 -15.82 -12.93 1.48
CA PRO A 151 -14.98 -13.80 2.27
C PRO A 151 -13.94 -14.55 1.42
N TYR A 152 -12.96 -15.16 2.07
CA TYR A 152 -11.89 -15.98 1.51
C TYR A 152 -10.79 -15.23 0.75
N PHE A 153 -10.93 -13.93 0.52
CA PHE A 153 -9.90 -13.11 -0.12
C PHE A 153 -9.07 -12.32 0.91
N SER A 154 -7.78 -12.23 0.65
CA SER A 154 -6.86 -11.48 1.50
C SER A 154 -6.87 -9.97 1.18
N THR A 155 -6.20 -9.20 2.02
CA THR A 155 -5.90 -7.79 1.73
C THR A 155 -4.93 -7.64 0.54
N ASP A 156 -4.05 -8.61 0.31
CA ASP A 156 -3.13 -8.61 -0.84
C ASP A 156 -3.90 -8.78 -2.15
N THR A 157 -4.85 -9.74 -2.19
CA THR A 157 -5.78 -9.89 -3.33
C THR A 157 -6.60 -8.62 -3.55
N THR A 158 -7.04 -7.96 -2.46
CA THR A 158 -7.75 -6.68 -2.57
C THR A 158 -6.87 -5.61 -3.23
N ALA A 159 -5.60 -5.49 -2.81
CA ALA A 159 -4.69 -4.51 -3.39
C ALA A 159 -4.46 -4.74 -4.89
N ALA A 160 -4.26 -5.99 -5.30
CA ALA A 160 -4.11 -6.37 -6.70
C ALA A 160 -5.37 -6.04 -7.53
N LEU A 161 -6.56 -6.42 -7.02
CA LEU A 161 -7.84 -6.15 -7.69
C LEU A 161 -8.07 -4.64 -7.84
N ARG A 162 -7.92 -3.86 -6.76
CA ARG A 162 -8.15 -2.41 -6.81
C ARG A 162 -7.14 -1.71 -7.71
N ALA A 163 -5.87 -2.15 -7.71
CA ALA A 163 -4.85 -1.60 -8.60
C ALA A 163 -5.22 -1.81 -10.07
N ALA A 164 -5.65 -3.02 -10.45
CA ALA A 164 -6.13 -3.31 -11.81
C ALA A 164 -7.35 -2.45 -12.17
N GLU A 165 -8.35 -2.36 -11.28
CA GLU A 165 -9.59 -1.62 -11.51
C GLU A 165 -9.37 -0.11 -11.71
N ILE A 166 -8.46 0.50 -10.97
CA ILE A 166 -8.17 1.94 -11.07
C ILE A 166 -7.02 2.26 -12.02
N GLU A 167 -6.46 1.27 -12.70
CA GLU A 167 -5.33 1.43 -13.62
C GLU A 167 -4.09 2.01 -12.90
N ALA A 168 -3.76 1.47 -11.73
CA ALA A 168 -2.56 1.84 -11.02
C ALA A 168 -1.31 1.28 -11.69
N GLU A 169 -0.25 2.06 -11.72
CA GLU A 169 1.01 1.71 -12.38
C GLU A 169 1.92 0.83 -11.52
N VAL A 170 1.69 0.82 -10.20
CA VAL A 170 2.49 0.07 -9.22
C VAL A 170 1.72 -0.16 -7.92
N ILE A 171 2.00 -1.27 -7.25
CA ILE A 171 1.58 -1.49 -5.85
C ILE A 171 2.80 -1.36 -4.95
N LEU A 172 2.73 -0.44 -4.01
CA LEU A 172 3.72 -0.21 -2.97
C LEU A 172 3.37 -1.05 -1.75
N MET A 173 4.11 -2.14 -1.53
CA MET A 173 3.94 -3.07 -0.42
C MET A 173 4.72 -2.59 0.79
N ALA A 174 4.11 -1.71 1.58
CA ALA A 174 4.72 -1.14 2.78
C ALA A 174 4.68 -2.15 3.94
N LYS A 175 5.81 -2.75 4.23
CA LYS A 175 6.00 -3.80 5.25
C LYS A 175 6.91 -3.33 6.39
N LYS A 176 7.09 -4.16 7.44
CA LYS A 176 8.07 -3.93 8.51
C LYS A 176 9.49 -4.42 8.13
N VAL A 177 9.62 -5.09 6.98
CA VAL A 177 10.88 -5.55 6.40
C VAL A 177 11.22 -4.71 5.17
N ASP A 178 12.50 -4.55 4.92
CA ASP A 178 13.04 -3.66 3.87
C ASP A 178 13.11 -4.30 2.48
N GLY A 179 12.61 -5.50 2.31
CA GLY A 179 12.58 -6.21 1.04
C GLY A 179 12.22 -7.68 1.17
N VAL A 180 12.46 -8.46 0.11
CA VAL A 180 12.28 -9.91 0.06
C VAL A 180 13.63 -10.58 0.16
N TYR A 181 13.71 -11.65 0.97
CA TYR A 181 14.92 -12.42 1.22
C TYR A 181 14.72 -13.87 0.81
N ASP A 182 15.81 -14.57 0.56
CA ASP A 182 15.84 -16.02 0.26
C ASP A 182 15.47 -16.87 1.48
N SER A 183 15.64 -16.31 2.68
CA SER A 183 15.30 -16.94 3.95
C SER A 183 14.94 -15.85 4.98
N ASP A 184 14.40 -16.24 6.14
CA ASP A 184 14.02 -15.29 7.19
C ASP A 184 15.26 -14.61 7.79
N PRO A 185 15.52 -13.32 7.57
CA PRO A 185 16.72 -12.63 8.06
C PRO A 185 16.81 -12.56 9.59
N LYS A 186 15.70 -12.78 10.31
CA LYS A 186 15.70 -12.85 11.78
C LYS A 186 16.25 -14.18 12.30
N LYS A 187 16.18 -15.23 11.48
CA LYS A 187 16.64 -16.59 11.82
C LYS A 187 17.97 -16.92 11.16
N ASN A 188 18.22 -16.37 9.99
CA ASN A 188 19.43 -16.57 9.21
C ASN A 188 20.11 -15.22 8.95
N PRO A 189 21.20 -14.88 9.66
CA PRO A 189 21.95 -13.64 9.44
C PRO A 189 22.57 -13.52 8.02
N ASP A 190 22.78 -14.66 7.32
CA ASP A 190 23.34 -14.71 5.98
C ASP A 190 22.28 -14.61 4.87
N ALA A 191 21.01 -14.37 5.23
CA ALA A 191 19.91 -14.21 4.29
C ALA A 191 20.21 -13.11 3.27
N GLN A 192 20.06 -13.45 1.99
CA GLN A 192 20.33 -12.53 0.88
C GLN A 192 19.04 -11.83 0.44
N LYS A 193 19.09 -10.49 0.39
CA LYS A 193 17.99 -9.67 -0.12
C LYS A 193 18.00 -9.68 -1.65
N PHE A 194 16.84 -9.97 -2.25
CA PHE A 194 16.64 -9.82 -3.68
C PHE A 194 16.44 -8.34 -4.05
N LYS A 195 17.12 -7.88 -5.08
CA LYS A 195 16.84 -6.57 -5.69
C LYS A 195 15.60 -6.65 -6.59
N GLU A 196 15.56 -7.67 -7.43
CA GLU A 196 14.48 -7.93 -8.39
C GLU A 196 14.07 -9.40 -8.35
N LEU A 197 12.79 -9.66 -8.60
CA LEU A 197 12.20 -10.98 -8.72
C LEU A 197 11.16 -10.96 -9.85
N THR A 198 10.97 -12.09 -10.51
CA THR A 198 9.81 -12.29 -11.37
C THR A 198 8.60 -12.75 -10.55
N TYR A 199 7.37 -12.58 -11.06
CA TYR A 199 6.19 -13.17 -10.43
C TYR A 199 6.30 -14.69 -10.31
N ILE A 200 6.89 -15.33 -11.33
CA ILE A 200 7.13 -16.78 -11.36
C ILE A 200 8.12 -17.20 -10.26
N ASP A 201 9.17 -16.41 -10.00
CA ASP A 201 10.08 -16.66 -8.88
C ASP A 201 9.35 -16.64 -7.55
N VAL A 202 8.47 -15.63 -7.34
CA VAL A 202 7.67 -15.50 -6.11
C VAL A 202 6.78 -16.73 -5.91
N LEU A 203 6.09 -17.18 -6.97
CA LEU A 203 5.21 -18.35 -6.92
C LEU A 203 5.99 -19.65 -6.70
N ASN A 204 7.06 -19.90 -7.46
CA ASN A 204 7.81 -21.14 -7.43
C ASN A 204 8.62 -21.30 -6.15
N LYS A 205 9.20 -20.23 -5.64
CA LYS A 205 10.02 -20.27 -4.41
C LYS A 205 9.18 -20.12 -3.14
N GLY A 206 7.85 -19.89 -3.26
CA GLY A 206 6.96 -19.70 -2.11
C GLY A 206 7.38 -18.51 -1.24
N LEU A 207 7.96 -17.47 -1.84
CA LEU A 207 8.37 -16.28 -1.12
C LEU A 207 7.14 -15.55 -0.60
N GLY A 208 7.08 -15.26 0.69
CA GLY A 208 5.95 -14.64 1.39
C GLY A 208 5.73 -13.15 1.06
N VAL A 209 5.82 -12.79 -0.22
CA VAL A 209 5.60 -11.42 -0.71
C VAL A 209 4.14 -11.05 -0.58
N MET A 210 3.28 -11.83 -1.23
CA MET A 210 1.82 -11.79 -1.15
C MET A 210 1.27 -13.19 -1.45
N ASP A 211 -0.04 -13.39 -1.29
CA ASP A 211 -0.64 -14.69 -1.62
C ASP A 211 -0.64 -14.96 -3.14
N SER A 212 -0.80 -16.24 -3.51
CA SER A 212 -0.70 -16.69 -4.91
C SER A 212 -1.78 -16.08 -5.81
N THR A 213 -2.99 -15.86 -5.28
CA THR A 213 -4.10 -15.23 -6.02
C THR A 213 -3.75 -13.79 -6.39
N ALA A 214 -3.23 -13.04 -5.43
CA ALA A 214 -2.79 -11.66 -5.64
C ALA A 214 -1.61 -11.59 -6.61
N THR A 215 -0.62 -12.50 -6.46
CA THR A 215 0.55 -12.56 -7.35
C THR A 215 0.14 -12.85 -8.79
N SER A 216 -0.76 -13.84 -9.00
CA SER A 216 -1.27 -14.17 -10.34
C SER A 216 -2.05 -13.00 -10.95
N LEU A 217 -2.88 -12.31 -10.16
CA LEU A 217 -3.63 -11.16 -10.66
C LEU A 217 -2.71 -9.99 -11.07
N CYS A 218 -1.65 -9.73 -10.32
CA CYS A 218 -0.65 -8.74 -10.70
C CYS A 218 0.11 -9.16 -11.96
N MET A 219 0.47 -10.43 -12.10
CA MET A 219 1.14 -10.98 -13.28
C MET A 219 0.28 -10.82 -14.55
N ASP A 220 -1.00 -11.21 -14.48
CA ASP A 220 -1.93 -11.13 -15.61
C ASP A 220 -2.16 -9.69 -16.08
N ASN A 221 -2.14 -8.73 -15.15
CA ASN A 221 -2.38 -7.31 -15.45
C ASN A 221 -1.09 -6.48 -15.55
N ASN A 222 0.09 -7.09 -15.47
CA ASN A 222 1.40 -6.41 -15.53
C ASN A 222 1.59 -5.29 -14.49
N ILE A 223 1.12 -5.49 -13.27
CA ILE A 223 1.20 -4.50 -12.20
C ILE A 223 2.42 -4.81 -11.32
N PRO A 224 3.53 -4.06 -11.44
CA PRO A 224 4.71 -4.30 -10.63
C PRO A 224 4.44 -4.05 -9.15
N LEU A 225 5.20 -4.75 -8.31
CA LEU A 225 5.17 -4.60 -6.86
C LEU A 225 6.51 -4.07 -6.40
N ILE A 226 6.52 -3.17 -5.42
CA ILE A 226 7.74 -2.74 -4.74
C ILE A 226 7.56 -2.98 -3.25
N ILE A 227 8.39 -3.84 -2.68
CA ILE A 227 8.37 -4.23 -1.27
C ILE A 227 9.46 -3.45 -0.56
N PHE A 228 9.09 -2.65 0.44
CA PHE A 228 10.02 -1.79 1.18
C PHE A 228 9.58 -1.57 2.64
N SER A 229 10.50 -1.04 3.46
CA SER A 229 10.21 -0.72 4.86
C SER A 229 9.40 0.58 4.98
N ILE A 230 8.24 0.51 5.66
CA ILE A 230 7.44 1.69 6.03
C ILE A 230 8.00 2.42 7.26
N LEU A 231 8.91 1.76 8.00
CA LEU A 231 9.44 2.30 9.26
C LEU A 231 10.45 3.43 9.04
N GLU A 232 11.00 3.53 7.85
CA GLU A 232 11.94 4.59 7.48
C GLU A 232 11.19 5.74 6.83
N GLU A 233 11.33 6.92 7.39
CA GLU A 233 10.71 8.14 6.87
C GLU A 233 11.21 8.47 5.47
N GLY A 234 10.29 8.89 4.61
CA GLY A 234 10.58 9.28 3.23
C GLY A 234 10.70 8.12 2.23
N ASN A 235 10.65 6.85 2.67
CA ASN A 235 10.81 5.71 1.77
C ASN A 235 9.72 5.65 0.69
N ILE A 236 8.48 6.06 0.97
CA ILE A 236 7.43 6.12 -0.04
C ILE A 236 7.84 7.07 -1.17
N LYS A 237 8.33 8.26 -0.84
CA LYS A 237 8.77 9.23 -1.83
C LYS A 237 10.00 8.74 -2.60
N LYS A 238 11.00 8.20 -1.93
CA LYS A 238 12.22 7.65 -2.55
C LYS A 238 11.89 6.60 -3.62
N VAL A 239 11.03 5.62 -3.28
CA VAL A 239 10.57 4.61 -4.23
C VAL A 239 9.92 5.24 -5.46
N LEU A 240 9.06 6.25 -5.25
CA LEU A 240 8.35 6.93 -6.34
C LEU A 240 9.26 7.80 -7.21
N MET A 241 10.37 8.27 -6.66
CA MET A 241 11.41 8.99 -7.40
C MET A 241 12.40 8.04 -8.12
N GLY A 242 12.21 6.71 -7.99
CA GLY A 242 12.99 5.70 -8.68
C GLY A 242 14.26 5.25 -7.96
N GLU A 243 14.43 5.61 -6.67
CA GLU A 243 15.53 5.08 -5.87
C GLU A 243 15.40 3.56 -5.70
N GLU A 244 16.52 2.85 -5.84
CA GLU A 244 16.59 1.38 -5.70
C GLU A 244 16.54 0.96 -4.24
N ILE A 245 15.40 1.15 -3.58
CA ILE A 245 15.16 0.65 -2.23
C ILE A 245 14.14 -0.48 -2.25
N GLY A 246 14.38 -1.48 -1.41
CA GLY A 246 13.47 -2.63 -1.33
C GLY A 246 13.72 -3.71 -2.40
N THR A 247 12.67 -4.43 -2.76
CA THR A 247 12.66 -5.47 -3.79
C THR A 247 11.55 -5.17 -4.80
N ILE A 248 11.89 -5.19 -6.09
CA ILE A 248 10.93 -5.04 -7.19
C ILE A 248 10.48 -6.43 -7.65
N VAL A 249 9.18 -6.63 -7.79
CA VAL A 249 8.60 -7.84 -8.41
C VAL A 249 7.87 -7.43 -9.67
N GLY A 250 8.25 -8.01 -10.81
CA GLY A 250 7.68 -7.66 -12.10
C GLY A 250 7.79 -8.77 -13.12
N ARG A 251 7.59 -8.45 -14.39
CA ARG A 251 7.88 -9.37 -15.50
C ARG A 251 9.39 -9.52 -15.69
N ASP A 252 9.78 -10.66 -16.25
CA ASP A 252 11.11 -10.82 -16.79
C ASP A 252 11.32 -9.81 -17.93
N GLN A 253 12.40 -9.00 -17.83
CA GLN A 253 12.70 -7.98 -18.84
C GLN A 253 13.21 -8.59 -20.17
N ASN A 254 13.37 -9.92 -20.21
CA ASN A 254 13.89 -10.69 -21.34
C ASN A 254 12.82 -11.55 -22.05
N GLY A 255 11.52 -11.32 -21.83
CA GLY A 255 10.43 -12.08 -22.44
C GLY A 255 9.48 -11.24 -23.29
#